data_b060c8d974133c21fa5ab6ab0d7787cb
#
_entry.id   b060c8d974133c21fa5ab6ab0d7787cb
#
_cell.length_a   1.000
_cell.length_b   1.000
_cell.length_c   1.000
_cell.angle_alpha   90.00
_cell.angle_beta   90.00
_cell.angle_gamma   90.00
#
_symmetry.space_group_name_H-M   'P 1'
#
loop_
_entity.id
_entity.type
_entity.pdbx_description
1 polymer ?
#
loop_
_entity_poly.entity_id
_entity_poly.type
_entity_poly.pdbx_seq_one_letter_code
_entity_poly.pdbx_strand_id
1 'polypeptide(L)'
;MAKTKRTPVDFSELGGFRYLHFGSEWIQGGMRINRPYSLALEYQQYMLALLFFRPEPKDILQLGLGAGGLAKYTWKYFPEAHTKVVEISEDVYMASRMWFKMPDDDDHLEVVFEDCKKYLAGAANTADWLL
;
A
#
# COMPACT_ATOMS: atom_id res chain seq x y z
N MET A 1 13.18 2.92 -18.53
CA MET A 1 11.89 2.46 -18.01
C MET A 1 12.06 1.17 -17.22
N ALA A 2 11.63 1.15 -15.97
CA ALA A 2 11.75 -0.05 -15.14
C ALA A 2 10.85 -1.15 -15.70
N LYS A 3 11.35 -2.40 -15.71
CA LYS A 3 10.52 -3.55 -16.04
C LYS A 3 9.65 -3.88 -14.83
N THR A 4 8.33 -3.97 -15.04
CA THR A 4 7.43 -4.43 -14.00
C THR A 4 7.45 -5.95 -13.92
N LYS A 5 7.29 -6.48 -12.73
CA LYS A 5 7.19 -7.90 -12.48
C LYS A 5 5.78 -8.39 -12.79
N ARG A 6 5.66 -9.51 -13.51
CA ARG A 6 4.38 -10.20 -13.67
C ARG A 6 4.10 -11.00 -12.41
N THR A 7 2.88 -10.85 -11.88
CA THR A 7 2.46 -11.51 -10.65
C THR A 7 1.05 -12.06 -10.85
N PRO A 8 0.82 -13.37 -10.63
CA PRO A 8 -0.55 -13.87 -10.62
C PRO A 8 -1.31 -13.25 -9.44
N VAL A 9 -2.49 -12.70 -9.72
CA VAL A 9 -3.31 -12.05 -8.69
C VAL A 9 -4.72 -12.60 -8.75
N ASP A 10 -5.28 -12.87 -7.58
CA ASP A 10 -6.70 -13.21 -7.41
C ASP A 10 -7.15 -12.76 -6.02
N PHE A 11 -8.43 -12.93 -5.74
CA PHE A 11 -8.97 -12.58 -4.44
C PHE A 11 -9.96 -13.63 -3.95
N SER A 12 -10.14 -13.69 -2.64
CA SER A 12 -11.19 -14.46 -1.98
C SER A 12 -11.95 -13.57 -1.00
N GLU A 13 -13.14 -14.03 -0.62
CA GLU A 13 -13.96 -13.30 0.35
C GLU A 13 -14.43 -14.26 1.45
N LEU A 14 -14.32 -13.79 2.69
CA LEU A 14 -14.76 -14.55 3.85
C LEU A 14 -15.10 -13.60 5.00
N GLY A 15 -16.26 -13.75 5.57
CA GLY A 15 -16.65 -13.04 6.79
C GLY A 15 -16.64 -11.52 6.68
N GLY A 16 -16.95 -10.96 5.50
CA GLY A 16 -16.95 -9.52 5.28
C GLY A 16 -15.59 -8.93 4.92
N PHE A 17 -14.60 -9.80 4.69
CA PHE A 17 -13.27 -9.40 4.24
C PHE A 17 -13.03 -9.88 2.82
N ARG A 18 -12.28 -9.10 2.05
CA ARG A 18 -11.72 -9.50 0.76
C ARG A 18 -10.21 -9.57 0.91
N TYR A 19 -9.64 -10.71 0.52
CA TYR A 19 -8.21 -10.99 0.66
C TYR A 19 -7.55 -11.10 -0.69
N LEU A 20 -6.34 -10.54 -0.79
CA LEU A 20 -5.49 -10.61 -1.99
C LEU A 20 -4.57 -11.82 -1.90
N HIS A 21 -4.43 -12.54 -3.01
CA HIS A 21 -3.54 -13.70 -3.16
C HIS A 21 -2.64 -13.53 -4.39
N PHE A 22 -1.44 -14.09 -4.31
CA PHE A 22 -0.48 -14.10 -5.41
C PHE A 22 -0.26 -15.54 -5.92
N GLY A 23 -1.36 -16.16 -6.42
CA GLY A 23 -1.30 -17.50 -6.98
C GLY A 23 -1.22 -18.63 -5.96
N SER A 24 -1.49 -18.35 -4.69
CA SER A 24 -1.53 -19.34 -3.60
C SER A 24 -2.62 -18.96 -2.61
N GLU A 25 -2.83 -19.79 -1.59
CA GLU A 25 -3.81 -19.49 -0.54
C GLU A 25 -3.32 -18.49 0.51
N TRP A 26 -2.02 -18.13 0.48
CA TRP A 26 -1.49 -17.15 1.42
C TRP A 26 -2.07 -15.77 1.18
N ILE A 27 -2.42 -15.11 2.27
CA ILE A 27 -2.99 -13.74 2.24
C ILE A 27 -1.85 -12.74 2.10
N GLN A 28 -1.92 -11.92 1.03
CA GLN A 28 -0.95 -10.88 0.72
C GLN A 28 -1.46 -9.48 1.03
N GLY A 29 -2.73 -9.37 1.38
CA GLY A 29 -3.36 -8.13 1.76
C GLY A 29 -4.83 -8.37 2.01
N GLY A 30 -5.52 -7.39 2.54
CA GLY A 30 -6.93 -7.53 2.83
C GLY A 30 -7.64 -6.20 2.98
N MET A 31 -8.96 -6.27 2.84
CA MET A 31 -9.85 -5.12 2.97
C MET A 31 -11.12 -5.57 3.67
N ARG A 32 -11.57 -4.81 4.65
CA ARG A 32 -12.93 -4.97 5.16
C ARG A 32 -13.90 -4.36 4.15
N ILE A 33 -14.81 -5.15 3.61
CA ILE A 33 -15.64 -4.74 2.47
C ILE A 33 -16.50 -3.52 2.80
N ASN A 34 -17.07 -3.48 4.00
CA ASN A 34 -17.91 -2.35 4.43
C ASN A 34 -17.13 -1.19 5.06
N ARG A 35 -15.81 -1.32 5.18
CA ARG A 35 -14.90 -0.26 5.65
C ARG A 35 -13.60 -0.30 4.85
N PRO A 36 -13.64 0.04 3.57
CA PRO A 36 -12.52 -0.21 2.66
C PRO A 36 -11.25 0.58 2.99
N TYR A 37 -11.34 1.64 3.77
CA TYR A 37 -10.18 2.46 4.14
C TYR A 37 -9.65 2.16 5.54
N SER A 38 -10.29 1.27 6.30
CA SER A 38 -9.77 0.83 7.58
C SER A 38 -8.65 -0.20 7.40
N LEU A 39 -7.79 -0.34 8.41
CA LEU A 39 -6.75 -1.37 8.41
C LEU A 39 -7.38 -2.71 8.76
N ALA A 40 -7.39 -3.63 7.79
CA ALA A 40 -8.03 -4.94 7.93
C ALA A 40 -7.14 -5.97 8.63
N LEU A 41 -5.82 -5.85 8.49
CA LEU A 41 -4.87 -6.82 9.01
C LEU A 41 -4.16 -6.28 10.24
N GLU A 42 -4.03 -7.12 11.25
CA GLU A 42 -3.48 -6.73 12.54
C GLU A 42 -2.05 -6.18 12.45
N TYR A 43 -1.20 -6.80 11.63
CA TYR A 43 0.18 -6.34 11.49
C TYR A 43 0.27 -4.90 10.95
N GLN A 44 -0.70 -4.48 10.14
CA GLN A 44 -0.75 -3.10 9.62
C GLN A 44 -1.03 -2.11 10.74
N GLN A 45 -1.85 -2.49 11.70
CA GLN A 45 -2.12 -1.67 12.88
C GLN A 45 -0.86 -1.47 13.72
N TYR A 46 -0.05 -2.52 13.86
CA TYR A 46 1.25 -2.42 14.56
C TYR A 46 2.24 -1.53 13.81
N MET A 47 2.22 -1.54 12.48
CA MET A 47 3.08 -0.66 11.69
C MET A 47 2.80 0.82 11.96
N LEU A 48 1.59 1.16 12.36
CA LEU A 48 1.23 2.53 12.72
C LEU A 48 1.71 2.94 14.12
N ALA A 49 2.47 2.11 14.82
CA ALA A 49 3.12 2.49 16.07
C ALA A 49 4.03 3.72 15.91
N LEU A 50 4.43 4.06 14.69
CA LEU A 50 5.14 5.29 14.36
C LEU A 50 4.42 6.56 14.81
N LEU A 51 3.09 6.51 14.97
CA LEU A 51 2.31 7.62 15.49
C LEU A 51 2.76 8.07 16.89
N PHE A 52 3.32 7.16 17.69
CA PHE A 52 3.83 7.51 19.01
C PHE A 52 5.12 8.32 18.96
N PHE A 53 5.84 8.26 17.85
CA PHE A 53 7.12 8.93 17.67
C PHE A 53 7.02 10.13 16.75
N ARG A 54 6.18 10.04 15.73
CA ARG A 54 5.99 11.11 14.75
C ARG A 54 4.53 11.14 14.31
N PRO A 55 3.68 11.82 15.09
CA PRO A 55 2.22 11.79 14.87
C PRO A 55 1.75 12.60 13.65
N GLU A 56 2.58 13.49 13.13
CA GLU A 56 2.23 14.35 12.00
C GLU A 56 3.26 14.21 10.87
N PRO A 57 3.30 13.05 10.19
CA PRO A 57 4.25 12.87 9.09
C PRO A 57 3.87 13.77 7.91
N LYS A 58 4.86 14.26 7.17
CA LYS A 58 4.66 15.01 5.93
C LYS A 58 4.96 14.19 4.71
N ASP A 59 5.95 13.31 4.80
CA ASP A 59 6.37 12.44 3.70
C ASP A 59 6.40 11.00 4.17
N ILE A 60 5.55 10.18 3.57
CA ILE A 60 5.43 8.76 3.88
C ILE A 60 5.91 7.97 2.67
N LEU A 61 6.89 7.11 2.86
CA LEU A 61 7.36 6.17 1.84
C LEU A 61 6.92 4.77 2.23
N GLN A 62 6.19 4.12 1.34
CA GLN A 62 5.72 2.76 1.54
C GLN A 62 6.35 1.83 0.51
N LEU A 63 6.93 0.73 0.97
CA LEU A 63 7.56 -0.27 0.13
C LEU A 63 6.61 -1.44 -0.06
N GLY A 64 6.12 -1.61 -1.30
CA GLY A 64 5.11 -2.60 -1.63
C GLY A 64 3.70 -2.09 -1.39
N LEU A 65 2.80 -2.41 -2.31
CA LEU A 65 1.41 -1.93 -2.27
C LEU A 65 0.45 -2.96 -1.67
N GLY A 66 0.54 -4.22 -2.11
CA GLY A 66 -0.43 -5.24 -1.74
C GLY A 66 -1.85 -4.84 -2.14
N ALA A 67 -2.80 -4.99 -1.23
CA ALA A 67 -4.18 -4.56 -1.44
C ALA A 67 -4.38 -3.04 -1.25
N GLY A 68 -3.31 -2.30 -0.97
CA GLY A 68 -3.37 -0.85 -0.76
C GLY A 68 -3.85 -0.43 0.62
N GLY A 69 -3.88 -1.34 1.60
CA GLY A 69 -4.43 -1.06 2.92
C GLY A 69 -3.77 0.12 3.63
N LEU A 70 -2.45 0.11 3.73
CA LEU A 70 -1.70 1.20 4.35
C LEU A 70 -1.78 2.48 3.55
N ALA A 71 -1.65 2.40 2.23
CA ALA A 71 -1.73 3.57 1.35
C ALA A 71 -3.09 4.25 1.41
N LYS A 72 -4.17 3.48 1.39
CA LYS A 72 -5.53 4.01 1.56
C LYS A 72 -5.73 4.69 2.90
N TYR A 73 -5.19 4.08 3.95
CA TYR A 73 -5.30 4.61 5.30
C TYR A 73 -4.57 5.95 5.43
N THR A 74 -3.33 6.02 4.99
CA THR A 74 -2.56 7.27 5.06
C THR A 74 -3.16 8.34 4.15
N TRP A 75 -3.62 7.97 2.97
CA TRP A 75 -4.30 8.88 2.06
C TRP A 75 -5.52 9.53 2.70
N LYS A 76 -6.34 8.75 3.40
CA LYS A 76 -7.58 9.24 3.99
C LYS A 76 -7.36 9.98 5.31
N TYR A 77 -6.54 9.44 6.19
CA TYR A 77 -6.43 9.92 7.57
C TYR A 77 -5.25 10.86 7.81
N PHE A 78 -4.35 10.96 6.84
CA PHE A 78 -3.23 11.92 6.88
C PHE A 78 -3.24 12.78 5.60
N PRO A 79 -4.29 13.61 5.39
CA PRO A 79 -4.42 14.35 4.13
C PRO A 79 -3.34 15.41 3.92
N GLU A 80 -2.64 15.81 4.99
CA GLU A 80 -1.52 16.75 4.90
C GLU A 80 -0.19 16.06 4.54
N ALA A 81 -0.15 14.73 4.55
CA ALA A 81 1.04 13.98 4.20
C ALA A 81 1.03 13.60 2.72
N HIS A 82 2.22 13.56 2.11
CA HIS A 82 2.41 12.98 0.79
C HIS A 82 2.80 11.52 0.96
N THR A 83 2.00 10.60 0.43
CA THR A 83 2.28 9.16 0.44
C THR A 83 2.80 8.72 -0.91
N LYS A 84 4.01 8.18 -0.94
CA LYS A 84 4.60 7.56 -2.12
C LYS A 84 4.71 6.05 -1.87
N VAL A 85 4.17 5.27 -2.79
CA VAL A 85 4.23 3.79 -2.75
C VAL A 85 5.13 3.32 -3.88
N VAL A 86 6.10 2.48 -3.56
CA VAL A 86 6.96 1.85 -4.56
C VAL A 86 6.51 0.40 -4.73
N GLU A 87 6.06 0.05 -5.93
CA GLU A 87 5.56 -1.28 -6.27
C GLU A 87 6.15 -1.75 -7.59
N ILE A 88 6.70 -2.97 -7.61
CA ILE A 88 7.33 -3.51 -8.82
C ILE A 88 6.31 -4.09 -9.81
N SER A 89 5.13 -4.49 -9.35
CA SER A 89 4.16 -5.23 -10.16
C SER A 89 2.96 -4.37 -10.56
N GLU A 90 2.78 -4.17 -11.87
CA GLU A 90 1.55 -3.55 -12.38
C GLU A 90 0.32 -4.41 -12.11
N ASP A 91 0.47 -5.75 -12.08
CA ASP A 91 -0.65 -6.64 -11.79
C ASP A 91 -1.18 -6.40 -10.37
N VAL A 92 -0.28 -6.18 -9.39
CA VAL A 92 -0.65 -5.85 -8.03
C VAL A 92 -1.36 -4.49 -7.96
N TYR A 93 -0.85 -3.51 -8.68
CA TYR A 93 -1.47 -2.18 -8.75
C TYR A 93 -2.88 -2.27 -9.34
N MET A 94 -3.04 -2.98 -10.45
CA MET A 94 -4.35 -3.15 -11.09
C MET A 94 -5.33 -3.87 -10.17
N ALA A 95 -4.87 -4.92 -9.48
CA ALA A 95 -5.69 -5.64 -8.50
C ALA A 95 -6.15 -4.72 -7.36
N SER A 96 -5.26 -3.89 -6.85
CA SER A 96 -5.60 -2.96 -5.77
C SER A 96 -6.70 -1.98 -6.19
N ARG A 97 -6.67 -1.52 -7.43
CA ARG A 97 -7.68 -0.62 -7.96
C ARG A 97 -8.98 -1.32 -8.30
N MET A 98 -8.92 -2.48 -8.94
CA MET A 98 -10.10 -3.21 -9.39
C MET A 98 -10.89 -3.82 -8.24
N TRP A 99 -10.19 -4.35 -7.22
CA TRP A 99 -10.82 -5.19 -6.19
C TRP A 99 -10.75 -4.58 -4.78
N PHE A 100 -9.86 -3.63 -4.53
CA PHE A 100 -9.60 -3.13 -3.18
C PHE A 100 -9.77 -1.61 -3.04
N LYS A 101 -10.43 -0.97 -3.99
CA LYS A 101 -10.78 0.46 -3.93
C LYS A 101 -9.60 1.40 -3.71
N MET A 102 -8.44 1.04 -4.23
CA MET A 102 -7.28 1.93 -4.22
C MET A 102 -7.60 3.18 -5.04
N PRO A 103 -7.46 4.40 -4.47
CA PRO A 103 -7.72 5.62 -5.21
C PRO A 103 -6.68 5.90 -6.29
N ASP A 104 -7.03 6.79 -7.21
CA ASP A 104 -6.09 7.31 -8.21
C ASP A 104 -5.00 8.13 -7.54
N ASP A 105 -3.87 8.23 -8.20
CA ASP A 105 -2.83 9.18 -7.80
C ASP A 105 -3.41 10.61 -7.80
N ASP A 106 -2.99 11.40 -6.84
CA ASP A 106 -3.40 12.79 -6.72
C ASP A 106 -2.23 13.65 -6.19
N ASP A 107 -2.51 14.82 -5.63
CA ASP A 107 -1.47 15.71 -5.13
C ASP A 107 -0.79 15.23 -3.84
N HIS A 108 -1.33 14.22 -3.16
CA HIS A 108 -0.72 13.64 -1.95
C HIS A 108 -0.64 12.11 -1.95
N LEU A 109 -0.88 11.47 -3.09
CA LEU A 109 -0.74 10.01 -3.26
C LEU A 109 -0.09 9.72 -4.63
N GLU A 110 0.98 8.95 -4.60
CA GLU A 110 1.72 8.60 -5.81
C GLU A 110 2.18 7.14 -5.73
N VAL A 111 1.96 6.38 -6.82
CA VAL A 111 2.50 5.02 -6.97
C VAL A 111 3.60 5.04 -8.03
N VAL A 112 4.77 4.55 -7.66
CA VAL A 112 5.95 4.45 -8.52
C VAL A 112 6.21 2.98 -8.82
N PHE A 113 6.38 2.64 -10.10
CA PHE A 113 6.65 1.26 -10.52
C PHE A 113 8.17 1.04 -10.58
N GLU A 114 8.71 0.47 -9.52
CA GLU A 114 10.13 0.20 -9.42
C GLU A 114 10.39 -0.90 -8.38
N ASP A 115 11.54 -1.56 -8.50
CA ASP A 115 12.06 -2.44 -7.47
C ASP A 115 12.42 -1.60 -6.24
N CYS A 116 11.91 -1.98 -5.07
CA CYS A 116 12.13 -1.23 -3.83
C CYS A 116 13.60 -1.07 -3.49
N LYS A 117 14.40 -2.11 -3.72
CA LYS A 117 15.84 -2.08 -3.45
C LYS A 117 16.54 -1.07 -4.35
N LYS A 118 16.20 -1.03 -5.64
CA LYS A 118 16.75 -0.05 -6.58
C LYS A 118 16.33 1.37 -6.24
N TYR A 119 15.06 1.53 -5.87
CA TYR A 119 14.54 2.83 -5.48
C TYR A 119 15.30 3.38 -4.28
N LEU A 120 15.47 2.57 -3.23
CA LEU A 120 16.18 2.98 -2.02
C LEU A 120 17.64 3.32 -2.29
N ALA A 121 18.30 2.58 -3.17
CA ALA A 121 19.71 2.83 -3.53
C ALA A 121 19.91 4.20 -4.21
N GLY A 122 18.90 4.67 -4.96
CA GLY A 122 18.94 5.92 -5.68
C GLY A 122 18.28 7.11 -4.98
N ALA A 123 17.59 6.87 -3.85
CA ALA A 123 16.79 7.89 -3.19
C ALA A 123 17.57 8.59 -2.10
N ALA A 124 17.35 9.92 -1.97
CA ALA A 124 17.74 10.65 -0.78
C ALA A 124 16.77 10.29 0.35
N ASN A 125 17.27 10.23 1.57
CA ASN A 125 16.44 9.93 2.73
C ASN A 125 15.62 11.16 3.14
N THR A 126 14.42 11.27 2.61
CA THR A 126 13.54 12.43 2.82
C THR A 126 12.21 12.05 3.48
N ALA A 127 11.95 10.76 3.72
CA ALA A 127 10.69 10.32 4.28
C ALA A 127 10.69 10.45 5.82
N ASP A 128 9.54 10.88 6.36
CA ASP A 128 9.30 10.90 7.81
C ASP A 128 8.91 9.50 8.31
N TRP A 129 8.15 8.77 7.49
CA TRP A 129 7.75 7.40 7.76
C TRP A 129 8.22 6.51 6.62
N LEU A 130 8.77 5.35 7.00
CA LEU A 130 9.08 4.26 6.08
C LEU A 130 8.27 3.03 6.50
N LEU A 131 7.38 2.60 5.64
CA LEU A 131 6.48 1.46 5.88
C LEU A 131 6.78 0.25 4.97
#